data_0e686583b1ec87ee4568955c2fafc97c
#
_entry.id   0e686583b1ec87ee4568955c2fafc97c
#
_cell.length_a   1.000
_cell.length_b   1.000
_cell.length_c   1.000
_cell.angle_alpha   90.00
_cell.angle_beta   90.00
_cell.angle_gamma   90.00
#
_symmetry.space_group_name_H-M   'P 1'
#
loop_
_entity.id
_entity.type
_entity.pdbx_description
1 polymer ?
#
loop_
_entity_poly.entity_id
_entity_poly.type
_entity_poly.pdbx_seq_one_letter_code
_entity_poly.pdbx_strand_id
1 'polypeptide(L)'
;TGAPACAVELPNGEIVTGKTSELLGCSSAMLLNVLKKFAGIDDSVLLISPEVIKPIQELKINHLGNKNPRLHTDETLIALSISAVNDEKAKLALNQLSLLKNCEMHSSVVLSSVDENVLKKLGVRLTCSC
;
A
#
# COMPACT_ATOMS: atom_id res chain seq x y z
N THR A 1 20.90 -2.89 1.62
CA THR A 1 19.88 -2.04 2.12
C THR A 1 19.19 -2.60 3.32
N GLY A 2 18.75 -3.49 3.78
CA GLY A 2 18.17 -3.93 5.04
C GLY A 2 16.72 -3.51 5.31
N ALA A 3 16.14 -2.61 4.53
CA ALA A 3 14.74 -2.26 4.73
C ALA A 3 13.81 -3.34 4.15
N PRO A 4 12.73 -3.72 4.87
CA PRO A 4 11.75 -4.65 4.32
C PRO A 4 11.20 -4.16 2.98
N ALA A 5 11.05 -5.08 2.05
CA ALA A 5 10.57 -4.76 0.70
C ALA A 5 9.54 -5.77 0.22
N CYS A 6 8.64 -5.31 -0.61
CA CYS A 6 7.64 -6.11 -1.27
C CYS A 6 7.71 -5.86 -2.77
N ALA A 7 7.38 -6.86 -3.56
CA ALA A 7 7.33 -6.75 -5.00
C ALA A 7 6.09 -7.48 -5.51
N VAL A 8 5.51 -6.94 -6.57
CA VAL A 8 4.37 -7.59 -7.23
C VAL A 8 4.67 -7.68 -8.72
N GLU A 9 4.35 -8.83 -9.29
CA GLU A 9 4.44 -9.03 -10.73
C GLU A 9 3.07 -8.78 -11.35
N LEU A 10 3.04 -7.89 -12.33
CA LEU A 10 1.83 -7.55 -13.06
C LEU A 10 1.62 -8.56 -14.21
N PRO A 11 0.39 -8.67 -14.74
CA PRO A 11 0.12 -9.62 -15.83
C PRO A 11 1.00 -9.44 -17.06
N ASN A 12 1.52 -8.21 -17.31
CA ASN A 12 2.41 -7.94 -18.45
C ASN A 12 3.88 -8.25 -18.14
N GLY A 13 4.19 -8.81 -16.97
CA GLY A 13 5.56 -9.15 -16.56
C GLY A 13 6.32 -8.04 -15.87
N GLU A 14 5.77 -6.85 -15.78
CA GLU A 14 6.42 -5.75 -15.06
C GLU A 14 6.44 -6.03 -13.56
N ILE A 15 7.51 -5.60 -12.88
CA ILE A 15 7.67 -5.74 -11.44
C ILE A 15 7.53 -4.35 -10.81
N VAL A 16 6.65 -4.24 -9.81
CA VAL A 16 6.49 -3.02 -9.02
C VAL A 16 6.88 -3.32 -7.59
N THR A 17 7.66 -2.44 -6.99
CA THR A 17 8.19 -2.64 -5.64
C THR A 17 7.69 -1.57 -4.68
N GLY A 18 7.82 -1.88 -3.39
CA GLY A 18 7.58 -0.94 -2.30
C GLY A 18 8.51 -1.23 -1.15
N LYS A 19 8.97 -0.19 -0.48
CA LYS A 19 9.87 -0.30 0.67
C LYS A 19 9.24 0.33 1.89
N THR A 20 9.51 -0.24 3.06
CA THR A 20 9.09 0.34 4.32
C THR A 20 9.72 1.72 4.51
N SER A 21 8.91 2.68 4.90
CA SER A 21 9.32 4.05 5.21
C SER A 21 8.80 4.43 6.60
N GLU A 22 9.00 5.67 7.00
CA GLU A 22 8.46 6.18 8.26
C GLU A 22 6.93 6.28 8.24
N LEU A 23 6.34 6.40 7.05
CA LEU A 23 4.90 6.61 6.88
C LEU A 23 4.14 5.31 6.63
N LEU A 24 4.71 4.42 5.81
CA LEU A 24 4.02 3.24 5.28
C LEU A 24 4.85 1.98 5.44
N GLY A 25 4.21 0.88 5.72
CA GLY A 25 4.82 -0.44 5.58
C GLY A 25 5.05 -0.77 4.11
N CYS A 26 5.91 -1.76 3.83
CA CYS A 26 6.30 -2.07 2.45
C CYS A 26 5.12 -2.52 1.58
N SER A 27 4.17 -3.26 2.12
CA SER A 27 3.00 -3.69 1.35
C SER A 27 2.10 -2.51 0.99
N SER A 28 1.95 -1.53 1.89
CA SER A 28 1.20 -0.31 1.58
C SER A 28 1.89 0.53 0.51
N ALA A 29 3.21 0.69 0.62
CA ALA A 29 3.98 1.44 -0.36
C ALA A 29 3.90 0.76 -1.74
N MET A 30 4.05 -0.56 -1.79
CA MET A 30 3.92 -1.32 -3.01
C MET A 30 2.52 -1.18 -3.62
N LEU A 31 1.48 -1.30 -2.78
CA LEU A 31 0.10 -1.18 -3.23
C LEU A 31 -0.17 0.16 -3.91
N LEU A 32 0.28 1.26 -3.30
CA LEU A 32 0.12 2.58 -3.91
C LEU A 32 0.89 2.69 -5.23
N ASN A 33 2.10 2.14 -5.28
CA ASN A 33 2.91 2.16 -6.51
C ASN A 33 2.24 1.37 -7.64
N VAL A 34 1.63 0.23 -7.33
CA VAL A 34 0.90 -0.56 -8.32
C VAL A 34 -0.31 0.20 -8.85
N LEU A 35 -1.08 0.81 -7.96
CA LEU A 35 -2.25 1.59 -8.38
C LEU A 35 -1.86 2.76 -9.26
N LYS A 36 -0.75 3.43 -8.96
CA LYS A 36 -0.22 4.49 -9.84
C LYS A 36 0.16 3.93 -11.21
N LYS A 37 0.80 2.77 -11.23
CA LYS A 37 1.21 2.14 -12.49
C LYS A 37 0.00 1.82 -13.35
N PHE A 38 -1.03 1.21 -12.78
CA PHE A 38 -2.26 0.89 -13.50
C PHE A 38 -2.97 2.14 -14.00
N ALA A 39 -2.92 3.23 -13.25
CA ALA A 39 -3.61 4.47 -13.59
C ALA A 39 -2.79 5.37 -14.52
N GLY A 40 -1.55 5.02 -14.83
CA GLY A 40 -0.67 5.86 -15.63
C GLY A 40 -0.22 7.12 -14.93
N ILE A 41 -0.13 7.07 -13.61
CA ILE A 41 0.29 8.20 -12.77
C ILE A 41 1.80 8.10 -12.53
N ASP A 42 2.51 9.22 -12.62
CA ASP A 42 3.95 9.28 -12.40
C ASP A 42 4.31 8.87 -10.98
N ASP A 43 5.43 8.16 -10.84
CA ASP A 43 5.90 7.68 -9.53
C ASP A 43 6.15 8.79 -8.52
N SER A 44 6.47 9.99 -8.98
CA SER A 44 6.74 11.14 -8.11
C SER A 44 5.48 11.70 -7.46
N VAL A 45 4.29 11.31 -7.93
CA VAL A 45 3.02 11.81 -7.39
C VAL A 45 2.72 11.12 -6.07
N LEU A 46 2.42 11.91 -5.02
CA LEU A 46 1.94 11.38 -3.75
C LEU A 46 0.42 11.27 -3.81
N LEU A 47 -0.09 10.05 -3.72
CA LEU A 47 -1.54 9.81 -3.69
C LEU A 47 -2.17 10.21 -2.37
N ILE A 48 -1.40 10.10 -1.28
CA ILE A 48 -1.84 10.48 0.06
C ILE A 48 -0.78 11.40 0.61
N SER A 49 -1.17 12.62 1.00
CA SER A 49 -0.20 13.57 1.55
C SER A 49 0.24 13.13 2.95
N PRO A 50 1.47 13.46 3.36
CA PRO A 50 1.91 13.22 4.75
C PRO A 50 1.00 13.88 5.79
N GLU A 51 0.34 14.97 5.43
CA GLU A 51 -0.58 15.68 6.31
C GLU A 51 -1.83 14.85 6.63
N VAL A 52 -2.21 13.92 5.74
CA VAL A 52 -3.30 12.98 6.00
C VAL A 52 -2.80 11.79 6.82
N ILE A 53 -1.58 11.34 6.55
CA ILE A 53 -1.02 10.16 7.22
C ILE A 53 -0.67 10.43 8.68
N LYS A 54 -0.07 11.57 8.98
CA LYS A 54 0.39 11.88 10.34
C LYS A 54 -0.69 11.85 11.41
N PRO A 55 -1.88 12.41 11.20
CA PRO A 55 -2.96 12.28 12.19
C PRO A 55 -3.36 10.85 12.46
N ILE A 56 -3.31 9.99 11.45
CA ILE A 56 -3.61 8.56 11.62
C ILE A 56 -2.53 7.91 12.49
N GLN A 57 -1.26 8.24 12.27
CA GLN A 57 -0.17 7.75 13.10
C GLN A 57 -0.30 8.19 14.55
N GLU A 58 -0.68 9.45 14.78
CA GLU A 58 -0.90 9.97 16.12
C GLU A 58 -2.04 9.25 16.83
N LEU A 59 -3.13 8.99 16.12
CA LEU A 59 -4.25 8.24 16.65
C LEU A 59 -3.80 6.83 17.07
N LYS A 60 -3.06 6.15 16.21
CA LYS A 60 -2.57 4.79 16.47
C LYS A 60 -1.68 4.72 17.71
N ILE A 61 -0.74 5.64 17.81
CA ILE A 61 0.28 5.62 18.88
C ILE A 61 -0.28 6.19 20.19
N ASN A 62 -0.91 7.37 20.12
CA ASN A 62 -1.27 8.10 21.33
C ASN A 62 -2.60 7.68 21.94
N HIS A 63 -3.51 7.13 21.14
CA HIS A 63 -4.86 6.81 21.62
C HIS A 63 -5.21 5.33 21.56
N LEU A 64 -4.71 4.61 20.55
CA LEU A 64 -5.03 3.19 20.38
C LEU A 64 -3.96 2.25 20.93
N GLY A 65 -2.84 2.79 21.40
CA GLY A 65 -1.79 1.98 22.02
C GLY A 65 -0.95 1.14 21.07
N ASN A 66 -1.01 1.40 19.76
CA ASN A 66 -0.19 0.69 18.80
C ASN A 66 1.27 1.13 18.93
N LYS A 67 2.18 0.21 18.70
CA LYS A 67 3.63 0.51 18.74
C LYS A 67 4.19 0.85 17.38
N ASN A 68 3.52 0.42 16.31
CA ASN A 68 3.96 0.67 14.94
C ASN A 68 3.18 1.83 14.34
N PRO A 69 3.84 2.97 14.06
CA PRO A 69 3.16 4.13 13.48
C PRO A 69 2.86 3.98 11.99
N ARG A 70 3.55 3.09 11.29
CA ARG A 70 3.38 2.93 9.84
C ARG A 70 1.99 2.42 9.51
N LEU A 71 1.40 2.95 8.42
CA LEU A 71 0.08 2.49 7.99
C LEU A 71 0.15 1.10 7.38
N HIS A 72 -0.76 0.24 7.81
CA HIS A 72 -1.03 -1.04 7.16
C HIS A 72 -1.89 -0.81 5.92
N THR A 73 -2.09 -1.84 5.12
CA THR A 73 -2.82 -1.71 3.85
C THR A 73 -4.26 -1.24 4.02
N ASP A 74 -4.97 -1.70 5.04
CA ASP A 74 -6.34 -1.26 5.29
C ASP A 74 -6.40 0.23 5.62
N GLU A 75 -5.51 0.70 6.48
CA GLU A 75 -5.41 2.11 6.86
C GLU A 75 -5.04 2.98 5.66
N THR A 76 -4.14 2.46 4.82
CA THR A 76 -3.71 3.14 3.59
C THR A 76 -4.87 3.29 2.61
N LEU A 77 -5.68 2.26 2.43
CA LEU A 77 -6.84 2.32 1.54
C LEU A 77 -7.92 3.25 2.07
N ILE A 78 -8.12 3.30 3.39
CA ILE A 78 -9.03 4.25 4.00
C ILE A 78 -8.54 5.68 3.74
N ALA A 79 -7.26 5.95 3.96
CA ALA A 79 -6.67 7.26 3.72
C ALA A 79 -6.79 7.65 2.23
N LEU A 80 -6.56 6.70 1.34
CA LEU A 80 -6.71 6.93 -0.10
C LEU A 80 -8.15 7.26 -0.46
N SER A 81 -9.11 6.55 0.12
CA SER A 81 -10.54 6.79 -0.12
C SER A 81 -10.94 8.21 0.30
N ILE A 82 -10.42 8.66 1.44
CA ILE A 82 -10.69 10.01 1.92
C ILE A 82 -10.04 11.04 0.99
N SER A 83 -8.79 10.80 0.58
CA SER A 83 -8.07 11.68 -0.33
C SER A 83 -8.77 11.79 -1.69
N ALA A 84 -9.39 10.71 -2.15
CA ALA A 84 -10.07 10.65 -3.44
C ALA A 84 -11.29 11.56 -3.51
N VAL A 85 -11.83 12.01 -2.40
CA VAL A 85 -12.97 12.93 -2.38
C VAL A 85 -12.62 14.24 -3.08
N ASN A 86 -11.38 14.73 -2.88
CA ASN A 86 -10.95 16.03 -3.41
C ASN A 86 -9.74 15.96 -4.36
N ASP A 87 -9.26 14.76 -4.67
CA ASP A 87 -8.06 14.58 -5.49
C ASP A 87 -8.36 13.58 -6.61
N GLU A 88 -8.35 14.08 -7.85
CA GLU A 88 -8.65 13.27 -9.04
C GLU A 88 -7.64 12.14 -9.23
N LYS A 89 -6.37 12.35 -8.91
CA LYS A 89 -5.34 11.30 -9.07
C LYS A 89 -5.54 10.19 -8.04
N ALA A 90 -5.87 10.55 -6.81
CA ALA A 90 -6.19 9.57 -5.78
C ALA A 90 -7.42 8.75 -6.17
N LYS A 91 -8.44 9.40 -6.72
CA LYS A 91 -9.65 8.74 -7.20
C LYS A 91 -9.35 7.78 -8.36
N LEU A 92 -8.55 8.24 -9.32
CA LEU A 92 -8.16 7.42 -10.46
C LEU A 92 -7.40 6.17 -10.01
N ALA A 93 -6.46 6.35 -9.07
CA ALA A 93 -5.70 5.23 -8.52
C ALA A 93 -6.61 4.24 -7.77
N LEU A 94 -7.50 4.75 -6.92
CA LEU A 94 -8.43 3.91 -6.16
C LEU A 94 -9.31 3.05 -7.09
N ASN A 95 -9.72 3.60 -8.22
CA ASN A 95 -10.54 2.89 -9.19
C ASN A 95 -9.82 1.72 -9.86
N GLN A 96 -8.51 1.58 -9.67
CA GLN A 96 -7.72 0.50 -10.26
C GLN A 96 -7.64 -0.75 -9.38
N LEU A 97 -8.27 -0.76 -8.21
CA LEU A 97 -8.15 -1.88 -7.25
C LEU A 97 -8.53 -3.23 -7.85
N SER A 98 -9.53 -3.28 -8.72
CA SER A 98 -9.97 -4.53 -9.33
C SER A 98 -8.91 -5.18 -10.23
N LEU A 99 -7.92 -4.42 -10.69
CA LEU A 99 -6.85 -4.94 -11.53
C LEU A 99 -5.81 -5.73 -10.76
N LEU A 100 -5.85 -5.68 -9.42
CA LEU A 100 -4.94 -6.47 -8.58
C LEU A 100 -5.27 -7.95 -8.58
N LYS A 101 -6.47 -8.33 -8.99
CA LYS A 101 -6.90 -9.73 -8.97
C LYS A 101 -5.92 -10.58 -9.79
N ASN A 102 -5.45 -11.66 -9.16
CA ASN A 102 -4.50 -12.63 -9.73
C ASN A 102 -3.07 -12.10 -9.93
N CYS A 103 -2.73 -10.89 -9.47
CA CYS A 103 -1.35 -10.47 -9.42
C CYS A 103 -0.60 -11.27 -8.36
N GLU A 104 0.68 -11.51 -8.59
CA GLU A 104 1.52 -12.26 -7.66
C GLU A 104 2.41 -11.30 -6.87
N MET A 105 2.34 -11.40 -5.54
CA MET A 105 3.14 -10.56 -4.65
C MET A 105 4.15 -11.42 -3.89
N HIS A 106 5.37 -10.90 -3.78
CA HIS A 106 6.44 -11.52 -3.02
C HIS A 106 6.92 -10.55 -1.94
N SER A 107 7.02 -11.02 -0.70
CA SER A 107 7.48 -10.20 0.42
C SER A 107 8.77 -10.78 0.98
N SER A 108 9.71 -9.90 1.37
CA SER A 108 10.95 -10.30 2.04
C SER A 108 10.76 -10.53 3.54
N VAL A 109 9.57 -10.23 4.07
CA VAL A 109 9.24 -10.40 5.49
C VAL A 109 7.85 -11.02 5.62
N VAL A 110 7.57 -11.62 6.78
CA VAL A 110 6.22 -12.09 7.09
C VAL A 110 5.31 -10.88 7.26
N LEU A 111 4.23 -10.85 6.52
CA LEU A 111 3.25 -9.78 6.61
C LEU A 111 2.37 -9.95 7.84
N SER A 112 1.85 -8.82 8.36
CA SER A 112 0.84 -8.87 9.42
C SER A 112 -0.41 -9.57 8.90
N SER A 113 -1.23 -10.08 9.83
CA SER A 113 -2.51 -10.69 9.45
C SER A 113 -3.43 -9.70 8.75
N VAL A 114 -3.36 -8.42 9.12
CA VAL A 114 -4.15 -7.37 8.48
C VAL A 114 -3.78 -7.24 7.01
N ASP A 115 -2.48 -7.07 6.72
CA ASP A 115 -2.00 -6.90 5.34
C ASP A 115 -2.29 -8.14 4.51
N GLU A 116 -2.05 -9.32 5.06
CA GLU A 116 -2.32 -10.58 4.39
C GLU A 116 -3.79 -10.70 4.02
N ASN A 117 -4.70 -10.40 4.96
CA ASN A 117 -6.14 -10.49 4.73
C ASN A 117 -6.62 -9.49 3.67
N VAL A 118 -6.13 -8.24 3.72
CA VAL A 118 -6.49 -7.22 2.73
C VAL A 118 -6.07 -7.65 1.33
N LEU A 119 -4.81 -8.05 1.18
CA LEU A 119 -4.29 -8.42 -0.13
C LEU A 119 -4.99 -9.65 -0.70
N LYS A 120 -5.30 -10.64 0.13
CA LYS A 120 -6.06 -11.82 -0.30
C LYS A 120 -7.48 -11.44 -0.75
N LYS A 121 -8.14 -10.55 -0.04
CA LYS A 121 -9.48 -10.07 -0.43
C LYS A 121 -9.45 -9.30 -1.75
N LEU A 122 -8.34 -8.64 -2.05
CA LEU A 122 -8.14 -7.96 -3.34
C LEU A 122 -7.77 -8.93 -4.47
N GLY A 123 -7.59 -10.20 -4.15
CA GLY A 123 -7.29 -11.24 -5.13
C GLY A 123 -5.81 -11.43 -5.44
N VAL A 124 -4.93 -10.83 -4.64
CA VAL A 124 -3.48 -10.97 -4.81
C VAL A 124 -3.01 -12.31 -4.25
N ARG A 125 -2.12 -12.97 -4.99
CA ARG A 125 -1.48 -14.22 -4.54
C ARG A 125 -0.19 -13.86 -3.82
N LEU A 126 -0.06 -14.33 -2.57
CA LEU A 126 1.07 -13.96 -1.71
C LEU A 126 2.07 -15.09 -1.59
N THR A 127 3.36 -14.75 -1.66
CA THR A 127 4.46 -15.63 -1.28
C THR A 127 5.41 -14.87 -0.37
N CYS A 128 6.11 -15.58 0.51
CA CYS A 128 7.07 -14.99 1.43
C CYS A 128 8.35 -15.80 1.40
N SER A 129 9.49 -15.11 1.32
CA SER A 129 10.81 -15.75 1.31
C SER A 129 11.57 -15.62 2.63
N CYS A 130 10.84 -15.39 3.70
CA CYS A 130 11.45 -15.28 5.02
C CYS A 130 11.66 -16.62 5.69
#